data_28b54dcd6181a61a92068046c73092a7
#
_entry.id   28b54dcd6181a61a92068046c73092a7
#
_cell.length_a   1.000
_cell.length_b   1.000
_cell.length_c   1.000
_cell.angle_alpha   90.00
_cell.angle_beta   90.00
_cell.angle_gamma   90.00
#
_symmetry.space_group_name_H-M   'P 1'
#
loop_
_entity.id
_entity.type
_entity.pdbx_description
1 polymer ?
#
loop_
_entity_poly.entity_id
_entity_poly.type
_entity_poly.pdbx_seq_one_letter_code
_entity_poly.pdbx_strand_id
1 'polypeptide(L)'
;MRTFDREHSVWARFDVQERRKVDEYCKNYRQFLDTARTERLAAKEILGQAESAGFRSIDSYTSLQAGDKVYWNQKDKSVILAVIGRRPLEDGARIVGSHIDCPRLDLKVMPVVEKNKIVYFKTHYYGGVLKYQWVCRPLSLIGVVYNTDGRKTEVSIGDNPDDPVFFINDLLPHLGKDQAAKKLSEAIEGEMLMPVVGLCGEEEEVKPAILQILKDKYGIEEEDFASAELEIVPAQKSRDVGLDRSMIMAHGHDDRVCSYANLAGILDATAGEFTQIALFADKEEIGSVGNTGVQASYFQDFVAELLALQGKKEELFVRRMLRHSKVLSADVCAAFDPVFPGAYEENNSARLGYGICLCKYTGARGKAGSNDANAEFLSQVRRIFNANGVPWQTGELGKVDQGGGGTIAYIMADWGCEVVDCGVAMLSMHAPLELVAKTDAYCAYLAYKAFFESK
;
A
#
# COMPACT_ATOMS: atom_id res chain seq x y z
N MET A 1 12.22 10.98 -26.31
CA MET A 1 11.71 11.86 -25.24
C MET A 1 12.76 12.01 -24.14
N ARG A 2 12.92 13.18 -23.52
CA ARG A 2 13.81 13.37 -22.37
C ARG A 2 13.17 12.65 -21.17
N THR A 3 13.80 11.66 -20.58
CA THR A 3 13.26 10.88 -19.47
C THR A 3 13.34 11.64 -18.14
N PHE A 4 14.45 12.32 -17.88
CA PHE A 4 14.62 13.24 -16.76
C PHE A 4 14.41 14.69 -17.25
N ASP A 5 13.31 15.30 -16.85
CA ASP A 5 12.93 16.67 -17.24
C ASP A 5 12.21 17.35 -16.06
N ARG A 6 12.79 18.44 -15.58
CA ARG A 6 12.25 19.21 -14.44
C ARG A 6 11.43 20.43 -14.87
N GLU A 7 11.35 20.70 -16.16
CA GLU A 7 10.67 21.87 -16.70
C GLU A 7 9.26 21.52 -17.20
N HIS A 8 9.09 20.33 -17.81
CA HIS A 8 7.86 19.93 -18.44
C HIS A 8 7.27 18.69 -17.76
N SER A 9 5.97 18.75 -17.42
CA SER A 9 5.25 17.59 -16.90
C SER A 9 5.20 16.45 -17.93
N VAL A 10 5.02 15.21 -17.45
CA VAL A 10 4.85 14.04 -18.30
C VAL A 10 3.66 14.21 -19.24
N TRP A 11 2.56 14.80 -18.74
CA TRP A 11 1.37 15.05 -19.53
C TRP A 11 1.64 15.94 -20.75
N ALA A 12 2.50 16.96 -20.61
CA ALA A 12 2.89 17.82 -21.71
C ALA A 12 3.78 17.11 -22.75
N ARG A 13 4.51 16.07 -22.33
CA ARG A 13 5.45 15.31 -23.17
C ARG A 13 4.81 14.11 -23.86
N PHE A 14 3.71 13.58 -23.33
CA PHE A 14 3.00 12.44 -23.90
C PHE A 14 2.13 12.85 -25.09
N ASP A 15 2.18 12.07 -26.14
CA ASP A 15 1.30 12.20 -27.29
C ASP A 15 -0.13 11.71 -26.98
N VAL A 16 -1.03 11.82 -27.94
CA VAL A 16 -2.43 11.40 -27.78
C VAL A 16 -2.58 9.91 -27.53
N GLN A 17 -1.70 9.07 -28.10
CA GLN A 17 -1.77 7.63 -27.89
C GLN A 17 -1.27 7.23 -26.50
N GLU A 18 -0.19 7.84 -26.05
CA GLU A 18 0.33 7.65 -24.70
C GLU A 18 -0.68 8.10 -23.63
N ARG A 19 -1.33 9.25 -23.82
CA ARG A 19 -2.40 9.74 -22.92
C ARG A 19 -3.57 8.77 -22.83
N ARG A 20 -3.96 8.13 -23.94
CA ARG A 20 -5.01 7.08 -23.92
C ARG A 20 -4.59 5.87 -23.10
N LYS A 21 -3.33 5.45 -23.18
CA LYS A 21 -2.79 4.35 -22.34
C LYS A 21 -2.81 4.73 -20.86
N VAL A 22 -2.47 5.97 -20.52
CA VAL A 22 -2.60 6.49 -19.14
C VAL A 22 -4.03 6.37 -18.65
N ASP A 23 -5.01 6.81 -19.44
CA ASP A 23 -6.43 6.77 -19.05
C ASP A 23 -6.95 5.33 -18.89
N GLU A 24 -6.56 4.42 -19.80
CA GLU A 24 -6.93 3.00 -19.71
C GLU A 24 -6.31 2.32 -18.48
N TYR A 25 -5.01 2.51 -18.27
CA TYR A 25 -4.33 2.02 -17.09
C TYR A 25 -4.96 2.53 -15.79
N CYS A 26 -5.23 3.85 -15.71
CA CYS A 26 -5.82 4.46 -14.54
C CYS A 26 -7.27 4.05 -14.31
N LYS A 27 -8.01 3.69 -15.35
CA LYS A 27 -9.35 3.09 -15.20
C LYS A 27 -9.26 1.75 -14.46
N ASN A 28 -8.35 0.89 -14.85
CA ASN A 28 -8.15 -0.42 -14.20
C ASN A 28 -7.57 -0.24 -12.78
N TYR A 29 -6.65 0.68 -12.59
CA TYR A 29 -6.13 1.03 -11.27
C TYR A 29 -7.22 1.49 -10.30
N ARG A 30 -8.14 2.33 -10.75
CA ARG A 30 -9.29 2.74 -9.93
C ARG A 30 -10.20 1.58 -9.55
N GLN A 31 -10.42 0.61 -10.45
CA GLN A 31 -11.16 -0.61 -10.12
C GLN A 31 -10.44 -1.42 -9.03
N PHE A 32 -9.11 -1.56 -9.15
CA PHE A 32 -8.30 -2.19 -8.12
C PHE A 32 -8.44 -1.49 -6.76
N LEU A 33 -8.32 -0.16 -6.69
CA LEU A 33 -8.50 0.63 -5.47
C LEU A 33 -9.88 0.44 -4.83
N ASP A 34 -10.91 0.40 -5.67
CA ASP A 34 -12.30 0.27 -5.22
C ASP A 34 -12.64 -1.14 -4.72
N THR A 35 -11.82 -2.15 -5.07
CA THR A 35 -11.93 -3.54 -4.62
C THR A 35 -10.96 -3.84 -3.48
N ALA A 36 -9.70 -3.43 -3.60
CA ALA A 36 -8.61 -3.68 -2.66
C ALA A 36 -8.64 -2.70 -1.47
N ARG A 37 -9.72 -2.72 -0.68
CA ARG A 37 -10.01 -1.74 0.39
C ARG A 37 -9.18 -1.94 1.66
N THR A 38 -8.72 -3.17 1.89
CA THR A 38 -7.89 -3.61 3.01
C THR A 38 -6.76 -4.48 2.48
N GLU A 39 -5.75 -4.77 3.30
CA GLU A 39 -4.64 -5.65 2.88
C GLU A 39 -5.15 -7.05 2.48
N ARG A 40 -6.16 -7.59 3.16
CA ARG A 40 -6.76 -8.89 2.80
C ARG A 40 -7.47 -8.84 1.45
N LEU A 41 -8.21 -7.78 1.18
CA LEU A 41 -8.88 -7.61 -0.11
C LEU A 41 -7.87 -7.33 -1.23
N ALA A 42 -6.80 -6.60 -0.93
CA ALA A 42 -5.70 -6.37 -1.87
C ALA A 42 -4.98 -7.69 -2.21
N ALA A 43 -4.63 -8.50 -1.21
CA ALA A 43 -4.03 -9.82 -1.41
C ALA A 43 -4.94 -10.75 -2.25
N LYS A 44 -6.24 -10.77 -1.94
CA LYS A 44 -7.23 -11.54 -2.70
C LYS A 44 -7.32 -11.11 -4.17
N GLU A 45 -7.35 -9.80 -4.43
CA GLU A 45 -7.40 -9.24 -5.78
C GLU A 45 -6.11 -9.53 -6.57
N ILE A 46 -4.95 -9.35 -5.93
CA ILE A 46 -3.63 -9.66 -6.53
C ILE A 46 -3.55 -11.13 -6.91
N LEU A 47 -3.93 -12.04 -6.02
CA LEU A 47 -3.93 -13.48 -6.29
C LEU A 47 -4.89 -13.84 -7.42
N GLY A 48 -6.10 -13.30 -7.45
CA GLY A 48 -7.09 -13.55 -8.51
C GLY A 48 -6.59 -13.13 -9.90
N GLN A 49 -5.95 -11.95 -10.00
CA GLN A 49 -5.34 -11.50 -11.25
C GLN A 49 -4.12 -12.34 -11.63
N ALA A 50 -3.27 -12.73 -10.67
CA ALA A 50 -2.12 -13.58 -10.90
C ALA A 50 -2.52 -14.97 -11.39
N GLU A 51 -3.51 -15.63 -10.76
CA GLU A 51 -4.03 -16.93 -11.18
C GLU A 51 -4.62 -16.86 -12.60
N SER A 52 -5.36 -15.80 -12.90
CA SER A 52 -5.89 -15.54 -14.24
C SER A 52 -4.79 -15.37 -15.29
N ALA A 53 -3.61 -14.89 -14.90
CA ALA A 53 -2.43 -14.75 -15.74
C ALA A 53 -1.53 -16.02 -15.76
N GLY A 54 -1.96 -17.12 -15.12
CA GLY A 54 -1.30 -18.41 -15.15
C GLY A 54 -0.27 -18.64 -14.03
N PHE A 55 -0.25 -17.80 -13.00
CA PHE A 55 0.51 -18.10 -11.78
C PHE A 55 -0.15 -19.23 -11.00
N ARG A 56 0.64 -20.08 -10.38
CA ARG A 56 0.19 -21.20 -9.56
C ARG A 56 0.91 -21.19 -8.21
N SER A 57 0.26 -21.74 -7.19
CA SER A 57 0.90 -21.91 -5.87
C SER A 57 2.21 -22.68 -5.98
N ILE A 58 3.22 -22.25 -5.24
CA ILE A 58 4.52 -22.93 -5.15
C ILE A 58 4.36 -24.40 -4.78
N ASP A 59 3.39 -24.74 -3.94
CA ASP A 59 3.09 -26.09 -3.49
C ASP A 59 2.67 -27.03 -4.61
N SER A 60 2.27 -26.49 -5.76
CA SER A 60 1.86 -27.27 -6.94
C SER A 60 3.02 -27.73 -7.83
N TYR A 61 4.25 -27.27 -7.51
CA TYR A 61 5.43 -27.56 -8.32
C TYR A 61 6.29 -28.67 -7.66
N THR A 62 6.86 -29.53 -8.48
CA THR A 62 7.89 -30.52 -8.08
C THR A 62 9.27 -30.16 -8.61
N SER A 63 9.35 -29.27 -9.58
CA SER A 63 10.57 -28.67 -10.12
C SER A 63 10.19 -27.37 -10.84
N LEU A 64 11.18 -26.48 -11.04
CA LEU A 64 10.99 -25.21 -11.74
C LEU A 64 11.87 -25.11 -12.98
N GLN A 65 11.33 -24.50 -14.01
CA GLN A 65 12.03 -24.13 -15.25
C GLN A 65 11.79 -22.68 -15.63
N ALA A 66 12.63 -22.14 -16.51
CA ALA A 66 12.49 -20.78 -16.99
C ALA A 66 11.10 -20.53 -17.61
N GLY A 67 10.46 -19.47 -17.17
CA GLY A 67 9.10 -19.08 -17.59
C GLY A 67 7.98 -19.56 -16.66
N ASP A 68 8.26 -20.43 -15.68
CA ASP A 68 7.26 -20.80 -14.68
C ASP A 68 6.83 -19.59 -13.86
N LYS A 69 5.52 -19.52 -13.59
CA LYS A 69 4.87 -18.44 -12.86
C LYS A 69 4.38 -18.96 -11.50
N VAL A 70 4.97 -18.48 -10.44
CA VAL A 70 4.78 -19.03 -9.09
C VAL A 70 4.22 -17.95 -8.18
N TYR A 71 3.30 -18.31 -7.28
CA TYR A 71 2.91 -17.44 -6.19
C TYR A 71 3.07 -18.11 -4.81
N TRP A 72 3.23 -17.25 -3.79
CA TRP A 72 3.14 -17.57 -2.36
C TRP A 72 2.10 -16.65 -1.72
N ASN A 73 1.14 -17.25 -1.01
CA ASN A 73 0.15 -16.54 -0.21
C ASN A 73 0.53 -16.64 1.27
N GLN A 74 0.90 -15.52 1.87
CA GLN A 74 1.24 -15.44 3.29
C GLN A 74 0.02 -14.99 4.09
N LYS A 75 -0.78 -15.98 4.55
CA LYS A 75 -1.92 -15.78 5.48
C LYS A 75 -2.99 -14.81 4.98
N ASP A 76 -3.22 -14.74 3.69
CA ASP A 76 -4.16 -13.82 3.02
C ASP A 76 -3.88 -12.32 3.28
N LYS A 77 -2.63 -11.95 3.60
CA LYS A 77 -2.23 -10.57 3.92
C LYS A 77 -0.99 -10.09 3.18
N SER A 78 -0.11 -11.00 2.78
CA SER A 78 1.03 -10.69 1.92
C SER A 78 1.10 -11.69 0.79
N VAL A 79 1.57 -11.24 -0.37
CA VAL A 79 1.68 -12.07 -1.57
C VAL A 79 3.06 -11.92 -2.17
N ILE A 80 3.62 -13.01 -2.69
CA ILE A 80 4.82 -12.97 -3.52
C ILE A 80 4.48 -13.63 -4.86
N LEU A 81 4.82 -12.97 -5.96
CA LEU A 81 4.76 -13.53 -7.31
C LEU A 81 6.17 -13.65 -7.87
N ALA A 82 6.46 -14.74 -8.57
CA ALA A 82 7.73 -14.92 -9.25
C ALA A 82 7.54 -15.45 -10.68
N VAL A 83 8.33 -14.92 -11.62
CA VAL A 83 8.52 -15.48 -12.96
C VAL A 83 9.96 -15.97 -13.05
N ILE A 84 10.14 -17.26 -13.23
CA ILE A 84 11.48 -17.91 -13.18
C ILE A 84 12.30 -17.50 -14.41
N GLY A 85 13.49 -17.00 -14.16
CA GLY A 85 14.45 -16.59 -15.20
C GLY A 85 15.25 -17.75 -15.79
N ARG A 86 16.06 -17.45 -16.81
CA ARG A 86 16.96 -18.43 -17.45
C ARG A 86 18.24 -18.67 -16.69
N ARG A 87 18.70 -17.70 -15.89
CA ARG A 87 19.89 -17.83 -15.03
C ARG A 87 19.58 -18.63 -13.77
N PRO A 88 20.57 -19.30 -13.19
CA PRO A 88 20.45 -19.86 -11.85
C PRO A 88 19.97 -18.82 -10.84
N LEU A 89 19.07 -19.21 -9.93
CA LEU A 89 18.47 -18.27 -8.99
C LEU A 89 19.52 -17.63 -8.04
N GLU A 90 20.60 -18.34 -7.71
CA GLU A 90 21.71 -17.82 -6.90
C GLU A 90 22.49 -16.66 -7.54
N ASP A 91 22.31 -16.43 -8.84
CA ASP A 91 22.85 -15.24 -9.53
C ASP A 91 22.07 -13.96 -9.20
N GLY A 92 20.99 -14.09 -8.40
CA GLY A 92 20.12 -13.01 -7.96
C GLY A 92 18.84 -12.86 -8.79
N ALA A 93 17.97 -11.97 -8.32
CA ALA A 93 16.69 -11.66 -8.95
C ALA A 93 16.52 -10.15 -9.19
N ARG A 94 15.49 -9.79 -9.97
CA ARG A 94 14.95 -8.44 -10.09
C ARG A 94 13.70 -8.39 -9.23
N ILE A 95 13.74 -7.67 -8.13
CA ILE A 95 12.69 -7.64 -7.11
C ILE A 95 12.08 -6.25 -7.07
N VAL A 96 10.76 -6.17 -7.13
CA VAL A 96 10.01 -4.97 -6.78
C VAL A 96 9.19 -5.28 -5.54
N GLY A 97 9.45 -4.59 -4.45
CA GLY A 97 8.73 -4.74 -3.18
C GLY A 97 7.85 -3.52 -2.92
N SER A 98 6.58 -3.74 -2.62
CA SER A 98 5.58 -2.73 -2.28
C SER A 98 4.75 -3.21 -1.09
N HIS A 99 3.94 -2.34 -0.47
CA HIS A 99 3.05 -2.77 0.59
C HIS A 99 1.57 -2.58 0.25
N ILE A 100 0.69 -3.30 0.94
CA ILE A 100 -0.75 -3.31 0.65
C ILE A 100 -1.63 -2.93 1.84
N ASP A 101 -1.06 -2.78 3.03
CA ASP A 101 -1.68 -2.14 4.17
C ASP A 101 -1.68 -0.61 4.01
N CYS A 102 -2.46 0.09 4.78
CA CYS A 102 -2.52 1.56 4.77
C CYS A 102 -3.04 2.08 6.12
N PRO A 103 -2.83 3.36 6.45
CA PRO A 103 -3.35 3.97 7.67
C PRO A 103 -4.87 3.89 7.74
N ARG A 104 -5.39 3.48 8.90
CA ARG A 104 -6.82 3.23 9.13
C ARG A 104 -7.17 3.26 10.61
N LEU A 105 -8.43 2.90 10.94
CA LEU A 105 -8.84 2.67 12.32
C LEU A 105 -9.28 1.20 12.47
N ASP A 106 -8.64 0.46 13.37
CA ASP A 106 -9.04 -0.92 13.69
C ASP A 106 -10.04 -0.92 14.85
N LEU A 107 -11.03 -1.82 14.83
CA LEU A 107 -11.89 -2.02 15.99
C LEU A 107 -11.09 -2.62 17.16
N LYS A 108 -11.36 -2.15 18.38
CA LYS A 108 -10.81 -2.77 19.59
C LYS A 108 -11.46 -4.14 19.84
N VAL A 109 -10.82 -4.96 20.65
CA VAL A 109 -11.27 -6.33 21.00
C VAL A 109 -12.68 -6.35 21.64
N MET A 110 -13.03 -5.32 22.41
CA MET A 110 -14.39 -5.12 22.96
C MET A 110 -14.90 -3.75 22.47
N PRO A 111 -15.39 -3.67 21.21
CA PRO A 111 -15.61 -2.37 20.58
C PRO A 111 -16.94 -1.73 20.91
N VAL A 112 -18.00 -2.50 21.21
CA VAL A 112 -19.38 -2.02 21.29
C VAL A 112 -19.64 -1.35 22.63
N VAL A 113 -19.84 -0.03 22.62
CA VAL A 113 -20.16 0.74 23.84
C VAL A 113 -21.39 1.62 23.60
N GLU A 114 -22.23 1.74 24.63
CA GLU A 114 -23.35 2.67 24.65
C GLU A 114 -23.05 3.86 25.55
N LYS A 115 -23.32 5.07 25.06
CA LYS A 115 -23.24 6.31 25.82
C LYS A 115 -24.47 7.15 25.51
N ASN A 116 -25.26 7.44 26.55
CA ASN A 116 -26.47 8.27 26.43
C ASN A 116 -27.40 7.81 25.29
N LYS A 117 -27.69 6.49 25.24
CA LYS A 117 -28.53 5.86 24.22
C LYS A 117 -28.00 5.92 22.77
N ILE A 118 -26.75 6.23 22.59
CA ILE A 118 -26.06 6.13 21.29
C ILE A 118 -25.02 5.02 21.40
N VAL A 119 -25.02 4.08 20.46
CA VAL A 119 -24.02 3.02 20.36
C VAL A 119 -22.89 3.46 19.45
N TYR A 120 -21.67 3.23 19.91
CA TYR A 120 -20.42 3.52 19.22
C TYR A 120 -19.53 2.29 19.12
N PHE A 121 -18.65 2.28 18.12
CA PHE A 121 -17.49 1.39 18.12
C PHE A 121 -16.27 2.11 18.70
N LYS A 122 -15.55 1.44 19.59
CA LYS A 122 -14.23 1.85 20.02
C LYS A 122 -13.18 1.40 19.01
N THR A 123 -12.28 2.31 18.64
CA THR A 123 -11.22 2.04 17.67
C THR A 123 -9.83 2.31 18.23
N HIS A 124 -8.84 1.78 17.53
CA HIS A 124 -7.43 2.11 17.66
C HIS A 124 -6.88 2.49 16.27
N TYR A 125 -6.25 3.63 16.12
CA TYR A 125 -5.66 3.99 14.83
C TYR A 125 -4.44 3.12 14.53
N TYR A 126 -4.25 2.82 13.24
CA TYR A 126 -3.18 2.02 12.68
C TYR A 126 -2.33 2.92 11.77
N GLY A 127 -0.99 2.89 11.94
CA GLY A 127 -0.07 3.76 11.20
C GLY A 127 -0.09 5.22 11.67
N GLY A 128 0.53 6.09 10.91
CA GLY A 128 0.67 7.50 11.21
C GLY A 128 -0.50 8.34 10.71
N VAL A 129 -1.49 8.64 11.55
CA VAL A 129 -2.69 9.42 11.15
C VAL A 129 -2.72 10.82 11.76
N LEU A 130 -3.23 11.78 11.01
CA LEU A 130 -3.69 13.07 11.53
C LEU A 130 -5.17 12.93 11.92
N LYS A 131 -5.45 12.75 13.21
CA LYS A 131 -6.75 12.34 13.76
C LYS A 131 -7.92 13.25 13.33
N TYR A 132 -7.68 14.57 13.21
CA TYR A 132 -8.70 15.54 12.81
C TYR A 132 -9.24 15.30 11.38
N GLN A 133 -8.51 14.57 10.54
CA GLN A 133 -8.96 14.27 9.18
C GLN A 133 -10.01 13.14 9.13
N TRP A 134 -10.18 12.39 10.21
CA TRP A 134 -11.04 11.21 10.29
C TRP A 134 -12.46 11.50 10.76
N VAL A 135 -12.72 12.70 11.30
CA VAL A 135 -14.06 13.11 11.72
C VAL A 135 -14.88 13.66 10.56
N CYS A 136 -16.21 13.72 10.72
CA CYS A 136 -17.16 14.33 9.82
C CYS A 136 -17.15 13.79 8.37
N ARG A 137 -16.95 12.47 8.22
CA ARG A 137 -16.96 11.78 6.93
C ARG A 137 -17.66 10.43 6.99
N PRO A 138 -18.22 9.96 5.86
CA PRO A 138 -18.74 8.59 5.78
C PRO A 138 -17.61 7.57 5.82
N LEU A 139 -17.81 6.53 6.62
CA LEU A 139 -16.84 5.45 6.85
C LEU A 139 -17.51 4.09 6.62
N SER A 140 -16.73 3.12 6.14
CA SER A 140 -17.10 1.72 5.96
C SER A 140 -16.42 0.85 7.02
N LEU A 141 -17.06 -0.27 7.38
CA LEU A 141 -16.48 -1.34 8.20
C LEU A 141 -16.22 -2.55 7.32
N ILE A 142 -14.97 -2.94 7.19
CA ILE A 142 -14.54 -4.03 6.31
C ILE A 142 -13.57 -4.95 7.06
N GLY A 143 -13.63 -6.25 6.78
CA GLY A 143 -12.68 -7.21 7.33
C GLY A 143 -13.26 -8.60 7.52
N VAL A 144 -12.74 -9.31 8.51
CA VAL A 144 -13.12 -10.70 8.81
C VAL A 144 -13.32 -10.92 10.29
N VAL A 145 -14.24 -11.83 10.60
CA VAL A 145 -14.51 -12.33 11.95
C VAL A 145 -14.40 -13.85 11.94
N TYR A 146 -13.67 -14.41 12.88
CA TYR A 146 -13.71 -15.85 13.13
C TYR A 146 -14.62 -16.12 14.31
N ASN A 147 -15.78 -16.73 14.01
CA ASN A 147 -16.77 -17.08 15.01
C ASN A 147 -16.23 -18.16 15.97
N THR A 148 -16.90 -18.34 17.11
CA THR A 148 -16.51 -19.34 18.12
C THR A 148 -16.52 -20.79 17.60
N ASP A 149 -17.26 -21.08 16.54
CA ASP A 149 -17.25 -22.36 15.81
C ASP A 149 -16.11 -22.50 14.80
N GLY A 150 -15.24 -21.49 14.66
CA GLY A 150 -14.14 -21.44 13.72
C GLY A 150 -14.50 -21.00 12.30
N ARG A 151 -15.76 -20.68 12.03
CA ARG A 151 -16.21 -20.19 10.73
C ARG A 151 -15.72 -18.77 10.49
N LYS A 152 -15.12 -18.53 9.30
CA LYS A 152 -14.75 -17.20 8.82
C LYS A 152 -15.98 -16.49 8.23
N THR A 153 -16.28 -15.31 8.74
CA THR A 153 -17.30 -14.39 8.20
C THR A 153 -16.62 -13.17 7.63
N GLU A 154 -16.80 -12.90 6.33
CA GLU A 154 -16.35 -11.66 5.69
C GLU A 154 -17.39 -10.56 5.98
N VAL A 155 -16.91 -9.38 6.37
CA VAL A 155 -17.73 -8.22 6.69
C VAL A 155 -17.40 -7.10 5.72
N SER A 156 -18.43 -6.52 5.10
CA SER A 156 -18.34 -5.31 4.29
C SER A 156 -19.62 -4.51 4.47
N ILE A 157 -19.55 -3.42 5.19
CA ILE A 157 -20.67 -2.53 5.49
C ILE A 157 -20.30 -1.11 5.14
N GLY A 158 -21.08 -0.45 4.31
CA GLY A 158 -20.82 0.91 3.84
C GLY A 158 -19.99 0.99 2.55
N ASP A 159 -19.69 -0.15 1.94
CA ASP A 159 -18.93 -0.22 0.68
C ASP A 159 -19.83 -0.17 -0.55
N ASN A 160 -21.08 -0.62 -0.44
CA ASN A 160 -22.10 -0.49 -1.48
C ASN A 160 -22.94 0.79 -1.27
N PRO A 161 -23.47 1.39 -2.35
CA PRO A 161 -24.26 2.62 -2.25
C PRO A 161 -25.50 2.53 -1.36
N ASP A 162 -26.08 1.33 -1.23
CA ASP A 162 -27.31 1.07 -0.44
C ASP A 162 -26.99 0.69 1.02
N ASP A 163 -25.74 0.52 1.38
CA ASP A 163 -25.34 0.21 2.73
C ASP A 163 -25.44 1.44 3.65
N PRO A 164 -25.73 1.27 4.94
CA PRO A 164 -25.52 2.32 5.92
C PRO A 164 -24.01 2.58 6.07
N VAL A 165 -23.66 3.82 6.35
CA VAL A 165 -22.26 4.22 6.65
C VAL A 165 -22.11 4.55 8.13
N PHE A 166 -20.87 4.50 8.61
CA PHE A 166 -20.49 4.95 9.95
C PHE A 166 -19.97 6.39 9.89
N PHE A 167 -19.99 7.08 11.05
CA PHE A 167 -19.63 8.49 11.11
C PHE A 167 -19.02 8.82 12.48
N ILE A 168 -17.87 9.49 12.48
CA ILE A 168 -17.28 10.02 13.70
C ILE A 168 -17.67 11.50 13.77
N ASN A 169 -18.48 11.87 14.77
CA ASN A 169 -18.89 13.25 14.97
C ASN A 169 -17.75 14.09 15.57
N ASP A 170 -17.77 15.38 15.26
CA ASP A 170 -16.92 16.39 15.90
C ASP A 170 -17.78 17.40 16.65
N LEU A 171 -17.14 18.20 17.51
CA LEU A 171 -17.82 19.24 18.25
C LEU A 171 -18.25 20.39 17.32
N LEU A 172 -19.45 20.95 17.55
CA LEU A 172 -19.92 22.08 16.77
C LEU A 172 -19.13 23.36 17.14
N PRO A 173 -18.95 24.32 16.21
CA PRO A 173 -18.13 25.52 16.41
C PRO A 173 -18.56 26.35 17.64
N HIS A 174 -19.84 26.41 17.96
CA HIS A 174 -20.34 27.19 19.10
C HIS A 174 -19.95 26.66 20.47
N LEU A 175 -19.52 25.41 20.56
CA LEU A 175 -19.00 24.76 21.77
C LEU A 175 -17.50 24.44 21.66
N GLY A 176 -16.86 24.71 20.52
CA GLY A 176 -15.51 24.27 20.19
C GLY A 176 -14.38 25.18 20.73
N LYS A 177 -14.65 26.20 21.56
CA LYS A 177 -13.65 27.18 22.00
C LYS A 177 -12.42 26.51 22.65
N ASP A 178 -12.64 25.59 23.60
CA ASP A 178 -11.54 24.94 24.30
C ASP A 178 -10.80 23.92 23.43
N GLN A 179 -11.53 23.23 22.52
CA GLN A 179 -10.94 22.34 21.52
C GLN A 179 -10.03 23.13 20.55
N ALA A 180 -10.50 24.28 20.07
CA ALA A 180 -9.74 25.14 19.15
C ALA A 180 -8.48 25.75 19.77
N ALA A 181 -8.39 25.83 21.09
CA ALA A 181 -7.21 26.30 21.82
C ALA A 181 -6.14 25.24 22.03
N LYS A 182 -6.45 23.95 21.78
CA LYS A 182 -5.51 22.83 21.90
C LYS A 182 -4.55 22.78 20.70
N LYS A 183 -3.40 22.11 20.87
CA LYS A 183 -2.56 21.75 19.73
C LYS A 183 -3.34 20.81 18.80
N LEU A 184 -3.06 20.86 17.50
CA LEU A 184 -3.75 20.05 16.51
C LEU A 184 -3.72 18.54 16.83
N SER A 185 -2.60 18.04 17.36
CA SER A 185 -2.44 16.63 17.78
C SER A 185 -3.27 16.25 19.00
N GLU A 186 -3.75 17.22 19.78
CA GLU A 186 -4.50 17.07 21.03
C GLU A 186 -5.98 17.43 20.86
N ALA A 187 -6.34 18.14 19.79
CA ALA A 187 -7.72 18.61 19.53
C ALA A 187 -8.70 17.44 19.37
N ILE A 188 -8.27 16.37 18.69
CA ILE A 188 -8.96 15.08 18.64
C ILE A 188 -8.06 14.03 19.30
N GLU A 189 -8.51 13.45 20.40
CA GLU A 189 -7.81 12.36 21.08
C GLU A 189 -8.11 11.01 20.39
N GLY A 190 -7.17 10.05 20.44
CA GLY A 190 -7.38 8.74 19.81
C GLY A 190 -8.64 8.02 20.31
N GLU A 191 -8.95 8.13 21.62
CA GLU A 191 -10.16 7.55 22.23
C GLU A 191 -11.47 8.26 21.82
N MET A 192 -11.40 9.40 21.15
CA MET A 192 -12.56 10.11 20.57
C MET A 192 -12.91 9.62 19.16
N LEU A 193 -12.03 8.86 18.52
CA LEU A 193 -12.28 8.28 17.19
C LEU A 193 -13.25 7.11 17.30
N MET A 194 -14.51 7.43 17.63
CA MET A 194 -15.56 6.45 17.84
C MET A 194 -16.67 6.62 16.79
N PRO A 195 -16.75 5.73 15.79
CA PRO A 195 -17.86 5.73 14.84
C PRO A 195 -19.21 5.48 15.54
N VAL A 196 -20.19 6.27 15.21
CA VAL A 196 -21.59 6.05 15.59
C VAL A 196 -22.11 4.82 14.85
N VAL A 197 -22.76 3.89 15.58
CA VAL A 197 -23.27 2.63 15.07
C VAL A 197 -24.79 2.59 15.02
N GLY A 198 -25.46 3.15 16.04
CA GLY A 198 -26.91 3.16 16.09
C GLY A 198 -27.49 3.95 17.26
N LEU A 199 -28.79 4.19 17.17
CA LEU A 199 -29.57 4.99 18.12
C LEU A 199 -30.90 4.35 18.50
N CYS A 200 -31.42 3.44 17.67
CA CYS A 200 -32.77 2.86 17.89
C CYS A 200 -32.67 1.50 18.59
N GLY A 201 -33.49 1.31 19.60
CA GLY A 201 -33.72 0.05 20.30
C GLY A 201 -35.12 -0.02 20.84
N GLU A 202 -35.66 -1.24 21.05
CA GLU A 202 -36.89 -1.45 21.74
C GLU A 202 -36.66 -1.26 23.25
N GLU A 203 -37.68 -0.78 23.98
CA GLU A 203 -37.64 -0.61 25.45
C GLU A 203 -36.39 0.14 25.98
N GLU A 204 -35.85 1.10 25.22
CA GLU A 204 -34.64 1.86 25.57
C GLU A 204 -33.32 1.05 25.63
N GLU A 205 -33.28 -0.19 25.16
CA GLU A 205 -32.06 -1.02 25.09
C GLU A 205 -31.41 -0.96 23.69
N VAL A 206 -30.58 0.04 23.45
CA VAL A 206 -29.97 0.28 22.12
C VAL A 206 -28.83 -0.69 21.80
N LYS A 207 -27.90 -0.92 22.73
CA LYS A 207 -26.80 -1.85 22.53
C LYS A 207 -27.25 -3.27 22.19
N PRO A 208 -28.18 -3.90 22.96
CA PRO A 208 -28.71 -5.23 22.62
C PRO A 208 -29.37 -5.29 21.25
N ALA A 209 -30.09 -4.24 20.83
CA ALA A 209 -30.72 -4.19 19.51
C ALA A 209 -29.65 -4.16 18.38
N ILE A 210 -28.57 -3.41 18.56
CA ILE A 210 -27.46 -3.37 17.59
C ILE A 210 -26.74 -4.73 17.53
N LEU A 211 -26.47 -5.36 18.66
CA LEU A 211 -25.88 -6.72 18.70
C LEU A 211 -26.79 -7.74 18.02
N GLN A 212 -28.12 -7.62 18.18
CA GLN A 212 -29.06 -8.49 17.47
C GLN A 212 -29.01 -8.28 15.95
N ILE A 213 -28.90 -7.02 15.47
CA ILE A 213 -28.72 -6.74 14.04
C ILE A 213 -27.44 -7.38 13.50
N LEU A 214 -26.33 -7.28 14.24
CA LEU A 214 -25.05 -7.90 13.84
C LEU A 214 -25.16 -9.42 13.78
N LYS A 215 -25.86 -10.02 14.73
CA LYS A 215 -26.13 -11.46 14.76
C LYS A 215 -27.01 -11.90 13.59
N ASP A 216 -28.14 -11.22 13.36
CA ASP A 216 -29.11 -11.62 12.34
C ASP A 216 -28.60 -11.43 10.91
N LYS A 217 -27.87 -10.34 10.65
CA LYS A 217 -27.39 -10.02 9.29
C LYS A 217 -26.02 -10.63 8.96
N TYR A 218 -25.13 -10.72 9.94
CA TYR A 218 -23.74 -11.10 9.71
C TYR A 218 -23.32 -12.35 10.50
N GLY A 219 -24.16 -12.86 11.39
CA GLY A 219 -23.86 -14.00 12.25
C GLY A 219 -22.75 -13.71 13.26
N ILE A 220 -22.60 -12.45 13.69
CA ILE A 220 -21.55 -11.99 14.60
C ILE A 220 -22.17 -11.78 15.99
N GLU A 221 -21.64 -12.46 16.99
CA GLU A 221 -21.93 -12.24 18.40
C GLU A 221 -20.88 -11.32 19.05
N GLU A 222 -21.18 -10.75 20.22
CA GLU A 222 -20.26 -9.82 20.88
C GLU A 222 -18.91 -10.48 21.22
N GLU A 223 -18.89 -11.77 21.57
CA GLU A 223 -17.67 -12.53 21.85
C GLU A 223 -16.77 -12.68 20.60
N ASP A 224 -17.35 -12.73 19.40
CA ASP A 224 -16.63 -12.95 18.16
C ASP A 224 -15.68 -11.78 17.81
N PHE A 225 -15.91 -10.57 18.37
CA PHE A 225 -15.00 -9.45 18.20
C PHE A 225 -13.59 -9.74 18.76
N ALA A 226 -13.46 -10.69 19.69
CA ALA A 226 -12.15 -11.09 20.23
C ALA A 226 -11.25 -11.73 19.18
N SER A 227 -11.81 -12.30 18.12
CA SER A 227 -11.11 -12.92 16.99
C SER A 227 -11.46 -12.25 15.65
N ALA A 228 -11.69 -10.94 15.68
CA ALA A 228 -11.98 -10.13 14.50
C ALA A 228 -10.78 -9.31 14.06
N GLU A 229 -10.65 -9.11 12.74
CA GLU A 229 -9.82 -8.10 12.12
C GLU A 229 -10.78 -7.22 11.29
N LEU A 230 -11.25 -6.12 11.91
CA LEU A 230 -12.24 -5.22 11.35
C LEU A 230 -11.70 -3.80 11.29
N GLU A 231 -11.71 -3.25 10.10
CA GLU A 231 -11.10 -1.98 9.74
C GLU A 231 -12.18 -0.96 9.38
N ILE A 232 -12.05 0.23 9.92
CA ILE A 232 -12.83 1.41 9.53
C ILE A 232 -12.00 2.20 8.51
N VAL A 233 -12.53 2.31 7.31
CA VAL A 233 -11.93 3.01 6.18
C VAL A 233 -12.90 4.03 5.58
N PRO A 234 -12.45 5.06 4.85
CA PRO A 234 -13.36 6.00 4.17
C PRO A 234 -14.31 5.27 3.21
N ALA A 235 -15.61 5.58 3.23
CA ALA A 235 -16.59 4.95 2.36
C ALA A 235 -16.51 5.44 0.90
N GLN A 236 -15.80 6.53 0.64
CA GLN A 236 -15.66 7.10 -0.70
C GLN A 236 -14.86 6.15 -1.61
N LYS A 237 -15.38 5.93 -2.81
CA LYS A 237 -14.67 5.27 -3.90
C LYS A 237 -13.71 6.23 -4.59
N SER A 238 -12.78 5.68 -5.36
CA SER A 238 -11.81 6.45 -6.16
C SER A 238 -12.50 7.40 -7.15
N ARG A 239 -11.98 8.63 -7.29
CA ARG A 239 -12.52 9.62 -8.23
C ARG A 239 -11.43 10.39 -8.94
N ASP A 240 -11.71 10.78 -10.18
CA ASP A 240 -10.89 11.77 -10.88
C ASP A 240 -10.98 13.14 -10.18
N VAL A 241 -9.87 13.85 -10.13
CA VAL A 241 -9.75 15.19 -9.56
C VAL A 241 -9.21 16.18 -10.59
N GLY A 242 -9.69 17.43 -10.47
CA GLY A 242 -9.41 18.50 -11.41
C GLY A 242 -10.40 18.56 -12.58
N LEU A 243 -10.56 19.73 -13.16
CA LEU A 243 -11.44 19.92 -14.33
C LEU A 243 -10.93 19.13 -15.55
N ASP A 244 -9.64 18.93 -15.62
CA ASP A 244 -8.92 18.15 -16.65
C ASP A 244 -8.83 16.66 -16.35
N ARG A 245 -9.29 16.21 -15.15
CA ARG A 245 -9.24 14.82 -14.68
C ARG A 245 -7.84 14.20 -14.69
N SER A 246 -6.81 15.00 -14.46
CA SER A 246 -5.41 14.57 -14.53
C SER A 246 -4.93 13.81 -13.29
N MET A 247 -5.72 13.80 -12.21
CA MET A 247 -5.38 13.21 -10.92
C MET A 247 -6.46 12.23 -10.46
N ILE A 248 -6.09 11.37 -9.49
CA ILE A 248 -7.00 10.44 -8.82
C ILE A 248 -6.93 10.69 -7.33
N MET A 249 -8.12 10.80 -6.70
CA MET A 249 -8.29 10.78 -5.25
C MET A 249 -8.82 9.43 -4.81
N ALA A 250 -8.20 8.84 -3.80
CA ALA A 250 -8.68 7.62 -3.16
C ALA A 250 -8.09 7.46 -1.75
N HIS A 251 -8.62 6.50 -0.99
CA HIS A 251 -7.99 5.98 0.20
C HIS A 251 -6.97 4.90 -0.16
N GLY A 252 -5.79 4.96 0.46
CA GLY A 252 -4.76 3.94 0.34
C GLY A 252 -4.01 3.95 -1.00
N HIS A 253 -3.80 5.12 -1.61
CA HIS A 253 -2.77 5.26 -2.64
C HIS A 253 -1.40 4.86 -2.08
N ASP A 254 -1.16 5.16 -0.82
CA ASP A 254 -0.09 4.65 0.01
C ASP A 254 -0.42 3.22 0.50
N ASP A 255 0.19 2.14 -0.02
CA ASP A 255 1.07 2.13 -1.19
C ASP A 255 0.45 1.30 -2.35
N ARG A 256 -0.88 1.31 -2.45
CA ARG A 256 -1.58 0.55 -3.51
C ARG A 256 -1.32 1.10 -4.91
N VAL A 257 -0.83 2.35 -5.03
CA VAL A 257 -0.44 2.87 -6.34
C VAL A 257 0.81 2.17 -6.87
N CYS A 258 1.82 1.96 -6.01
CA CYS A 258 3.00 1.21 -6.39
C CYS A 258 2.70 -0.30 -6.44
N SER A 259 1.85 -0.82 -5.55
CA SER A 259 1.44 -2.23 -5.57
C SER A 259 0.69 -2.61 -6.85
N TYR A 260 -0.24 -1.77 -7.32
CA TYR A 260 -0.90 -2.05 -8.61
C TYR A 260 0.08 -1.94 -9.78
N ALA A 261 0.99 -0.98 -9.76
CA ALA A 261 2.04 -0.85 -10.77
C ALA A 261 3.00 -2.05 -10.77
N ASN A 262 3.35 -2.57 -9.59
CA ASN A 262 4.15 -3.78 -9.39
C ASN A 262 3.43 -5.01 -9.96
N LEU A 263 2.14 -5.17 -9.62
CA LEU A 263 1.29 -6.25 -10.17
C LEU A 263 1.22 -6.18 -11.69
N ALA A 264 0.79 -5.06 -12.24
CA ALA A 264 0.68 -4.89 -13.70
C ALA A 264 2.04 -5.10 -14.39
N GLY A 265 3.12 -4.62 -13.77
CA GLY A 265 4.48 -4.79 -14.27
C GLY A 265 4.90 -6.24 -14.39
N ILE A 266 4.70 -7.07 -13.36
CA ILE A 266 5.08 -8.50 -13.39
C ILE A 266 4.13 -9.34 -14.25
N LEU A 267 2.85 -9.00 -14.33
CA LEU A 267 1.90 -9.70 -15.19
C LEU A 267 2.23 -9.52 -16.67
N ASP A 268 2.68 -8.32 -17.06
CA ASP A 268 3.03 -7.96 -18.44
C ASP A 268 4.50 -8.21 -18.80
N ALA A 269 5.35 -8.51 -17.80
CA ALA A 269 6.77 -8.76 -18.04
C ALA A 269 6.99 -10.09 -18.75
N THR A 270 7.89 -10.09 -19.73
CA THR A 270 8.37 -11.32 -20.37
C THR A 270 9.44 -11.97 -19.51
N ALA A 271 9.47 -13.32 -19.49
CA ALA A 271 10.50 -14.07 -18.76
C ALA A 271 11.91 -13.67 -19.23
N GLY A 272 12.69 -13.05 -18.32
CA GLY A 272 14.00 -12.50 -18.56
C GLY A 272 15.15 -13.47 -18.34
N GLU A 273 16.37 -12.95 -18.25
CA GLU A 273 17.54 -13.72 -17.81
C GLU A 273 17.47 -14.01 -16.31
N PHE A 274 17.15 -13.00 -15.51
CA PHE A 274 17.00 -13.12 -14.07
C PHE A 274 15.57 -13.47 -13.69
N THR A 275 15.40 -14.18 -12.58
CA THR A 275 14.09 -14.37 -11.95
C THR A 275 13.53 -13.01 -11.53
N GLN A 276 12.26 -12.79 -11.82
CA GLN A 276 11.51 -11.58 -11.49
C GLN A 276 10.64 -11.88 -10.27
N ILE A 277 10.66 -11.02 -9.26
CA ILE A 277 9.88 -11.23 -8.04
C ILE A 277 9.14 -9.94 -7.69
N ALA A 278 7.82 -10.02 -7.55
CA ALA A 278 6.98 -8.97 -6.99
C ALA A 278 6.57 -9.36 -5.58
N LEU A 279 6.92 -8.52 -4.60
CA LEU A 279 6.53 -8.65 -3.20
C LEU A 279 5.44 -7.62 -2.89
N PHE A 280 4.36 -8.08 -2.25
CA PHE A 280 3.25 -7.27 -1.74
C PHE A 280 3.16 -7.51 -0.24
N ALA A 281 3.73 -6.60 0.53
CA ALA A 281 3.91 -6.77 1.97
C ALA A 281 2.73 -6.21 2.78
N ASP A 282 2.52 -6.76 3.96
CA ASP A 282 1.63 -6.24 5.00
C ASP A 282 2.45 -5.55 6.09
N LYS A 283 1.81 -4.69 6.88
CA LYS A 283 2.34 -4.07 8.11
C LYS A 283 3.52 -3.11 7.91
N GLU A 284 3.70 -2.58 6.71
CA GLU A 284 4.72 -1.55 6.50
C GLU A 284 4.46 -0.36 7.41
N GLU A 285 3.23 0.12 7.49
CA GLU A 285 2.76 1.29 8.22
C GLU A 285 2.97 1.23 9.74
N ILE A 286 3.25 0.05 10.26
CA ILE A 286 3.59 -0.17 11.68
C ILE A 286 4.99 -0.74 11.87
N GLY A 287 5.88 -0.55 10.88
CA GLY A 287 7.29 -0.93 10.93
C GLY A 287 7.59 -2.34 10.46
N SER A 288 6.77 -2.93 9.59
CA SER A 288 6.95 -4.27 8.98
C SER A 288 7.12 -5.42 9.98
N VAL A 289 6.56 -5.29 11.18
CA VAL A 289 6.65 -6.27 12.28
C VAL A 289 5.58 -7.36 12.16
N GLY A 290 5.81 -8.51 12.81
CA GLY A 290 4.89 -9.66 12.79
C GLY A 290 5.08 -10.57 11.58
N ASN A 291 4.35 -11.69 11.56
CA ASN A 291 4.60 -12.81 10.64
C ASN A 291 4.08 -12.61 9.21
N THR A 292 3.50 -11.46 8.90
CA THR A 292 3.10 -11.03 7.55
C THR A 292 3.88 -9.79 7.08
N GLY A 293 4.61 -9.11 7.99
CA GLY A 293 5.52 -8.01 7.66
C GLY A 293 6.86 -8.50 7.12
N VAL A 294 7.57 -7.64 6.41
CA VAL A 294 8.83 -7.97 5.69
C VAL A 294 9.97 -8.39 6.64
N GLN A 295 9.91 -8.00 7.92
CA GLN A 295 10.89 -8.45 8.91
C GLN A 295 10.80 -9.96 9.23
N ALA A 296 9.68 -10.62 8.90
CA ALA A 296 9.55 -12.07 9.08
C ALA A 296 10.30 -12.83 7.98
N SER A 297 10.59 -14.10 8.24
CA SER A 297 11.40 -14.96 7.35
C SER A 297 10.67 -15.40 6.07
N TYR A 298 9.37 -15.18 5.94
CA TYR A 298 8.56 -15.77 4.86
C TYR A 298 9.09 -15.47 3.44
N PHE A 299 9.73 -14.30 3.22
CA PHE A 299 10.36 -14.02 1.94
C PHE A 299 11.61 -14.88 1.70
N GLN A 300 12.43 -15.07 2.74
CA GLN A 300 13.61 -15.92 2.68
C GLN A 300 13.21 -17.40 2.57
N ASP A 301 12.12 -17.80 3.24
CA ASP A 301 11.54 -19.15 3.13
C ASP A 301 11.05 -19.41 1.70
N PHE A 302 10.35 -18.44 1.09
CA PHE A 302 9.95 -18.52 -0.33
C PHE A 302 11.15 -18.70 -1.26
N VAL A 303 12.21 -17.92 -1.06
CA VAL A 303 13.46 -18.08 -1.85
C VAL A 303 14.09 -19.45 -1.65
N ALA A 304 14.08 -19.98 -0.41
CA ALA A 304 14.59 -21.32 -0.09
C ALA A 304 13.78 -22.40 -0.82
N GLU A 305 12.46 -22.30 -0.84
CA GLU A 305 11.60 -23.24 -1.56
C GLU A 305 11.82 -23.19 -3.09
N LEU A 306 11.95 -21.98 -3.69
CA LEU A 306 12.30 -21.85 -5.11
C LEU A 306 13.64 -22.54 -5.43
N LEU A 307 14.66 -22.35 -4.58
CA LEU A 307 15.96 -22.99 -4.73
C LEU A 307 15.87 -24.51 -4.55
N ALA A 308 15.10 -24.99 -3.58
CA ALA A 308 14.89 -26.42 -3.34
C ALA A 308 14.22 -27.11 -4.55
N LEU A 309 13.25 -26.46 -5.19
CA LEU A 309 12.62 -26.91 -6.44
C LEU A 309 13.59 -26.93 -7.65
N GLN A 310 14.72 -26.21 -7.56
CA GLN A 310 15.84 -26.27 -8.51
C GLN A 310 16.96 -27.25 -8.05
N GLY A 311 16.74 -28.02 -6.99
CA GLY A 311 17.71 -29.01 -6.46
C GLY A 311 18.80 -28.42 -5.56
N LYS A 312 18.65 -27.18 -5.07
CA LYS A 312 19.61 -26.47 -4.21
C LYS A 312 19.02 -26.25 -2.82
N LYS A 313 19.48 -27.00 -1.82
CA LYS A 313 18.90 -27.04 -0.47
C LYS A 313 19.75 -26.39 0.61
N GLU A 314 20.98 -25.98 0.30
CA GLU A 314 21.88 -25.38 1.27
C GLU A 314 21.55 -23.89 1.49
N GLU A 315 21.47 -23.46 2.73
CA GLU A 315 21.17 -22.07 3.14
C GLU A 315 22.10 -21.03 2.46
N LEU A 316 23.32 -21.42 2.12
CA LEU A 316 24.26 -20.55 1.43
C LEU A 316 23.72 -20.05 0.08
N PHE A 317 22.89 -20.82 -0.62
CA PHE A 317 22.28 -20.39 -1.88
C PHE A 317 21.28 -19.27 -1.66
N VAL A 318 20.48 -19.29 -0.58
CA VAL A 318 19.58 -18.20 -0.21
C VAL A 318 20.37 -16.92 0.00
N ARG A 319 21.43 -16.95 0.78
CA ARG A 319 22.29 -15.78 1.04
C ARG A 319 22.99 -15.25 -0.22
N ARG A 320 23.38 -16.14 -1.14
CA ARG A 320 23.95 -15.74 -2.43
C ARG A 320 22.92 -15.06 -3.31
N MET A 321 21.73 -15.65 -3.42
CA MET A 321 20.61 -15.08 -4.18
C MET A 321 20.30 -13.68 -3.69
N LEU A 322 20.08 -13.47 -2.38
CA LEU A 322 19.78 -12.17 -1.80
C LEU A 322 20.90 -11.15 -2.08
N ARG A 323 22.14 -11.51 -1.83
CA ARG A 323 23.29 -10.60 -2.06
C ARG A 323 23.48 -10.19 -3.52
N HIS A 324 23.09 -11.01 -4.48
CA HIS A 324 23.18 -10.71 -5.91
C HIS A 324 21.90 -10.07 -6.45
N SER A 325 20.85 -10.00 -5.63
CA SER A 325 19.57 -9.42 -6.04
C SER A 325 19.60 -7.90 -6.06
N LYS A 326 18.76 -7.34 -6.92
CA LYS A 326 18.52 -5.92 -7.08
C LYS A 326 17.07 -5.62 -6.84
N VAL A 327 16.82 -4.60 -6.03
CA VAL A 327 15.49 -4.30 -5.49
C VAL A 327 15.11 -2.86 -5.77
N LEU A 328 13.91 -2.66 -6.29
CA LEU A 328 13.19 -1.40 -6.16
C LEU A 328 12.25 -1.53 -4.95
N SER A 329 12.50 -0.74 -3.91
CA SER A 329 11.56 -0.53 -2.81
C SER A 329 10.52 0.44 -3.33
N ALA A 330 9.41 -0.13 -3.77
CA ALA A 330 8.31 0.60 -4.38
C ALA A 330 7.40 1.11 -3.26
N ASP A 331 7.59 2.36 -2.89
CA ASP A 331 6.83 3.05 -1.86
C ASP A 331 6.67 4.52 -2.28
N VAL A 332 5.54 5.11 -1.96
CA VAL A 332 5.21 6.48 -2.37
C VAL A 332 6.20 7.50 -1.81
N CYS A 333 6.24 8.66 -2.42
CA CYS A 333 7.08 9.77 -1.96
C CYS A 333 6.26 11.06 -1.86
N ALA A 334 6.64 11.96 -0.96
CA ALA A 334 5.94 13.23 -0.80
C ALA A 334 6.18 14.14 -2.01
N ALA A 335 5.12 14.60 -2.66
CA ALA A 335 5.19 15.66 -3.64
C ALA A 335 5.32 17.02 -2.97
N PHE A 336 6.08 17.92 -3.56
CA PHE A 336 6.10 19.33 -3.15
C PHE A 336 4.69 19.92 -3.17
N ASP A 337 4.27 20.41 -2.00
CA ASP A 337 2.97 21.06 -1.86
C ASP A 337 3.16 22.59 -1.83
N PRO A 338 2.72 23.30 -2.89
CA PRO A 338 2.89 24.75 -2.96
C PRO A 338 2.03 25.52 -1.95
N VAL A 339 1.04 24.88 -1.29
CA VAL A 339 0.26 25.47 -0.21
C VAL A 339 1.04 25.44 1.11
N PHE A 340 1.92 24.46 1.29
CA PHE A 340 2.75 24.28 2.48
C PHE A 340 4.26 24.30 2.17
N PRO A 341 4.78 25.32 1.43
CA PRO A 341 6.17 25.28 0.93
C PRO A 341 7.20 25.26 2.07
N GLY A 342 6.80 25.72 3.25
CA GLY A 342 7.67 25.73 4.42
C GLY A 342 8.14 24.36 4.91
N ALA A 343 7.44 23.29 4.57
CA ALA A 343 7.78 21.91 4.97
C ALA A 343 8.81 21.23 4.04
N TYR A 344 9.08 21.79 2.86
CA TYR A 344 9.87 21.17 1.80
C TYR A 344 11.16 21.91 1.49
N GLU A 345 12.13 21.19 0.92
CA GLU A 345 13.25 21.75 0.16
C GLU A 345 12.92 21.58 -1.33
N GLU A 346 12.56 22.68 -2.01
CA GLU A 346 11.93 22.64 -3.34
C GLU A 346 12.79 21.97 -4.42
N ASN A 347 14.13 22.16 -4.38
CA ASN A 347 15.02 21.62 -5.41
C ASN A 347 15.13 20.09 -5.35
N ASN A 348 14.95 19.49 -4.18
CA ASN A 348 15.06 18.05 -3.98
C ASN A 348 13.73 17.37 -3.72
N SER A 349 12.62 18.12 -3.79
CA SER A 349 11.28 17.54 -3.68
C SER A 349 10.76 17.03 -5.01
N ALA A 350 10.05 15.91 -4.99
CA ALA A 350 9.32 15.40 -6.13
C ALA A 350 8.13 16.30 -6.47
N ARG A 351 7.62 16.24 -7.68
CA ARG A 351 6.48 17.01 -8.18
C ARG A 351 5.43 16.09 -8.79
N LEU A 352 4.16 16.41 -8.60
CA LEU A 352 3.07 15.70 -9.28
C LEU A 352 3.17 15.87 -10.80
N GLY A 353 3.03 14.77 -11.53
CA GLY A 353 3.03 14.79 -12.99
C GLY A 353 4.41 14.81 -13.64
N TYR A 354 5.48 14.50 -12.89
CA TYR A 354 6.84 14.47 -13.43
C TYR A 354 7.45 13.07 -13.58
N GLY A 355 6.65 12.03 -13.34
CA GLY A 355 7.06 10.64 -13.50
C GLY A 355 7.43 9.97 -12.18
N ILE A 356 7.93 8.72 -12.28
CA ILE A 356 8.32 7.93 -11.12
C ILE A 356 9.47 8.60 -10.36
N CYS A 357 9.42 8.57 -9.03
CA CYS A 357 10.43 9.20 -8.18
C CYS A 357 11.48 8.18 -7.73
N LEU A 358 12.75 8.51 -7.89
CA LEU A 358 13.90 7.81 -7.30
C LEU A 358 14.35 8.57 -6.05
N CYS A 359 14.24 7.94 -4.88
CA CYS A 359 14.74 8.46 -3.61
C CYS A 359 16.03 7.74 -3.26
N LYS A 360 17.16 8.47 -3.29
CA LYS A 360 18.46 7.88 -2.96
C LYS A 360 18.52 7.41 -1.51
N TYR A 361 17.84 8.13 -0.63
CA TYR A 361 17.68 7.83 0.79
C TYR A 361 16.33 8.40 1.28
N THR A 362 15.81 7.78 2.33
CA THR A 362 14.67 8.22 3.13
C THR A 362 15.18 8.52 4.56
N GLY A 363 14.45 8.18 5.60
CA GLY A 363 14.92 8.31 6.98
C GLY A 363 14.84 9.73 7.52
N ALA A 364 15.07 9.86 8.82
CA ALA A 364 14.93 11.11 9.53
C ALA A 364 16.29 11.69 9.95
N ARG A 365 16.39 13.02 10.07
CA ARG A 365 17.58 13.74 10.54
C ARG A 365 18.83 13.31 9.75
N GLY A 366 19.79 12.65 10.42
CA GLY A 366 21.03 12.15 9.80
C GLY A 366 20.87 10.85 9.02
N LYS A 367 19.78 10.64 8.30
CA LYS A 367 19.44 9.44 7.51
C LYS A 367 19.23 8.17 8.37
N ALA A 368 18.87 8.32 9.64
CA ALA A 368 18.65 7.19 10.51
C ALA A 368 17.41 6.39 10.07
N GLY A 369 17.49 5.06 10.14
CA GLY A 369 16.40 4.16 9.79
C GLY A 369 16.05 4.13 8.30
N SER A 370 17.02 4.38 7.41
CA SER A 370 16.80 4.31 5.96
C SER A 370 17.92 3.56 5.25
N ASN A 371 17.65 3.14 4.02
CA ASN A 371 18.67 2.75 3.07
C ASN A 371 19.24 4.01 2.40
N ASP A 372 20.58 4.11 2.25
CA ASP A 372 21.25 5.09 1.39
C ASP A 372 21.78 4.34 0.16
N ALA A 373 21.04 4.38 -0.94
CA ALA A 373 21.32 3.57 -2.12
C ALA A 373 22.72 3.81 -2.69
N ASN A 374 23.40 2.73 -3.06
CA ASN A 374 24.72 2.79 -3.70
C ASN A 374 24.66 3.52 -5.05
N ALA A 375 25.62 4.37 -5.33
CA ALA A 375 25.67 5.20 -6.54
C ALA A 375 25.69 4.35 -7.82
N GLU A 376 26.37 3.20 -7.79
CA GLU A 376 26.47 2.26 -8.88
C GLU A 376 25.11 1.67 -9.26
N PHE A 377 24.33 1.25 -8.28
CA PHE A 377 23.01 0.69 -8.49
C PHE A 377 22.02 1.77 -8.94
N LEU A 378 22.02 2.94 -8.31
CA LEU A 378 21.20 4.08 -8.73
C LEU A 378 21.51 4.48 -10.19
N SER A 379 22.80 4.50 -10.58
CA SER A 379 23.21 4.72 -11.96
C SER A 379 22.68 3.65 -12.92
N GLN A 380 22.64 2.38 -12.50
CA GLN A 380 22.06 1.31 -13.31
C GLN A 380 20.56 1.50 -13.51
N VAL A 381 19.79 1.80 -12.45
CA VAL A 381 18.34 2.04 -12.54
C VAL A 381 18.04 3.22 -13.47
N ARG A 382 18.78 4.32 -13.36
CA ARG A 382 18.65 5.47 -14.29
C ARG A 382 18.89 5.07 -15.75
N ARG A 383 19.88 4.20 -16.02
CA ARG A 383 20.15 3.71 -17.40
C ARG A 383 19.00 2.84 -17.91
N ILE A 384 18.43 1.99 -17.05
CA ILE A 384 17.26 1.17 -17.39
C ILE A 384 16.09 2.09 -17.79
N PHE A 385 15.75 3.06 -16.95
CA PHE A 385 14.65 3.98 -17.23
C PHE A 385 14.87 4.80 -18.50
N ASN A 386 16.07 5.34 -18.68
CA ASN A 386 16.43 6.11 -19.88
C ASN A 386 16.36 5.28 -21.17
N ALA A 387 16.84 4.02 -21.12
CA ALA A 387 16.80 3.12 -22.28
C ALA A 387 15.37 2.71 -22.68
N ASN A 388 14.45 2.67 -21.71
CA ASN A 388 13.04 2.29 -21.93
C ASN A 388 12.10 3.50 -22.05
N GLY A 389 12.62 4.72 -22.09
CA GLY A 389 11.81 5.93 -22.25
C GLY A 389 10.91 6.24 -21.04
N VAL A 390 11.21 5.70 -19.86
CA VAL A 390 10.42 5.91 -18.63
C VAL A 390 10.70 7.31 -18.09
N PRO A 391 9.69 8.18 -17.92
CA PRO A 391 9.86 9.46 -17.25
C PRO A 391 10.12 9.27 -15.76
N TRP A 392 11.15 9.92 -15.24
CA TRP A 392 11.54 9.81 -13.84
C TRP A 392 12.04 11.14 -13.28
N GLN A 393 11.98 11.27 -11.97
CA GLN A 393 12.46 12.40 -11.18
C GLN A 393 13.18 11.90 -9.92
N THR A 394 13.72 12.84 -9.13
CA THR A 394 14.27 12.56 -7.80
C THR A 394 13.45 13.29 -6.74
N GLY A 395 13.43 12.75 -5.51
CA GLY A 395 12.77 13.38 -4.39
C GLY A 395 13.38 13.00 -3.05
N GLU A 396 13.11 13.83 -2.07
CA GLU A 396 13.39 13.61 -0.66
C GLU A 396 12.13 13.94 0.16
N LEU A 397 11.97 13.33 1.33
CA LEU A 397 10.82 13.54 2.19
C LEU A 397 11.01 14.79 3.06
N GLY A 398 10.62 15.94 2.52
CA GLY A 398 10.60 17.21 3.26
C GLY A 398 12.00 17.79 3.52
N LYS A 399 12.05 18.78 4.42
CA LYS A 399 13.30 19.40 4.87
C LYS A 399 14.05 18.50 5.84
N VAL A 400 15.38 18.60 5.85
CA VAL A 400 16.25 18.07 6.92
C VAL A 400 15.73 18.57 8.27
N ASP A 401 15.70 17.71 9.28
CA ASP A 401 15.16 17.92 10.64
C ASP A 401 13.62 17.96 10.75
N GLN A 402 12.89 18.05 9.64
CA GLN A 402 11.41 18.04 9.61
C GLN A 402 10.82 16.77 9.02
N GLY A 403 11.37 16.32 7.91
CA GLY A 403 10.91 15.14 7.18
C GLY A 403 11.71 13.90 7.52
N GLY A 404 11.25 12.78 7.00
CA GLY A 404 11.90 11.48 7.07
C GLY A 404 10.96 10.38 7.54
N GLY A 405 11.09 9.22 6.93
CA GLY A 405 10.38 7.99 7.26
C GLY A 405 11.19 6.79 6.81
N GLY A 406 10.92 5.62 7.37
CA GLY A 406 11.48 4.35 6.89
C GLY A 406 10.57 3.78 5.79
N THR A 407 11.12 2.89 4.99
CA THR A 407 10.44 2.05 4.01
C THR A 407 10.94 0.62 4.19
N ILE A 408 10.42 -0.34 3.45
CA ILE A 408 10.95 -1.72 3.48
C ILE A 408 12.39 -1.83 2.95
N ALA A 409 12.94 -0.76 2.35
CA ALA A 409 14.26 -0.75 1.73
C ALA A 409 15.39 -1.15 2.67
N TYR A 410 15.41 -0.62 3.90
CA TYR A 410 16.48 -0.93 4.86
C TYR A 410 16.47 -2.41 5.26
N ILE A 411 15.29 -3.04 5.36
CA ILE A 411 15.16 -4.46 5.72
C ILE A 411 15.74 -5.33 4.61
N MET A 412 15.42 -5.02 3.35
CA MET A 412 15.94 -5.78 2.20
C MET A 412 17.43 -5.51 1.98
N ALA A 413 17.92 -4.32 2.33
CA ALA A 413 19.35 -4.01 2.33
C ALA A 413 20.10 -4.79 3.40
N ASP A 414 19.52 -5.00 4.58
CA ASP A 414 20.09 -5.83 5.66
C ASP A 414 20.21 -7.30 5.25
N TRP A 415 19.41 -7.78 4.30
CA TRP A 415 19.60 -9.12 3.67
C TRP A 415 20.77 -9.16 2.68
N GLY A 416 21.39 -8.02 2.40
CA GLY A 416 22.51 -7.88 1.49
C GLY A 416 22.15 -7.51 0.05
N CYS A 417 20.89 -7.18 -0.24
CA CYS A 417 20.44 -6.75 -1.56
C CYS A 417 20.94 -5.34 -1.90
N GLU A 418 21.12 -5.05 -3.18
CA GLU A 418 21.22 -3.69 -3.70
C GLU A 418 19.80 -3.09 -3.78
N VAL A 419 19.53 -2.01 -3.04
CA VAL A 419 18.18 -1.45 -2.93
C VAL A 419 18.17 0.04 -3.23
N VAL A 420 17.11 0.51 -3.91
CA VAL A 420 16.77 1.94 -4.05
C VAL A 420 15.27 2.14 -3.93
N ASP A 421 14.86 3.20 -3.21
CA ASP A 421 13.47 3.59 -3.12
C ASP A 421 13.00 4.22 -4.43
N CYS A 422 11.86 3.72 -4.95
CA CYS A 422 11.36 4.08 -6.27
C CYS A 422 9.84 4.03 -6.32
N GLY A 423 9.17 5.18 -6.12
CA GLY A 423 7.72 5.21 -6.01
C GLY A 423 7.04 6.43 -6.60
N VAL A 424 5.75 6.56 -6.35
CA VAL A 424 4.89 7.60 -6.91
C VAL A 424 4.84 8.80 -5.99
N ALA A 425 5.04 10.00 -6.55
CA ALA A 425 4.87 11.24 -5.82
C ALA A 425 3.38 11.52 -5.54
N MET A 426 3.04 11.90 -4.29
CA MET A 426 1.67 12.12 -3.87
C MET A 426 1.50 13.32 -2.94
N LEU A 427 0.28 13.83 -2.86
CA LEU A 427 -0.16 14.80 -1.85
C LEU A 427 -1.10 14.14 -0.84
N SER A 428 -1.10 14.69 0.38
CA SER A 428 -1.96 14.22 1.48
C SER A 428 -1.70 12.77 1.87
N MET A 429 -0.43 12.31 1.80
CA MET A 429 -0.01 10.99 2.28
C MET A 429 -0.54 10.72 3.69
N HIS A 430 -1.01 9.50 3.97
CA HIS A 430 -1.65 9.06 5.22
C HIS A 430 -2.99 9.76 5.55
N ALA A 431 -3.49 10.64 4.69
CA ALA A 431 -4.85 11.16 4.87
C ALA A 431 -5.90 10.10 4.49
N PRO A 432 -7.12 10.20 5.04
CA PRO A 432 -8.21 9.32 4.61
C PRO A 432 -8.49 9.34 3.10
N LEU A 433 -8.14 10.42 2.43
CA LEU A 433 -8.17 10.55 0.97
C LEU A 433 -6.90 11.24 0.51
N GLU A 434 -6.20 10.60 -0.39
CA GLU A 434 -4.88 10.95 -0.91
C GLU A 434 -4.97 11.28 -2.40
N LEU A 435 -3.95 11.91 -2.98
CA LEU A 435 -3.99 12.42 -4.34
C LEU A 435 -2.71 12.08 -5.10
N VAL A 436 -2.86 11.42 -6.26
CA VAL A 436 -1.76 11.10 -7.19
C VAL A 436 -2.05 11.60 -8.60
N ALA A 437 -1.01 11.87 -9.37
CA ALA A 437 -1.14 12.16 -10.80
C ALA A 437 -1.29 10.85 -11.60
N LYS A 438 -2.22 10.81 -12.55
CA LYS A 438 -2.44 9.65 -13.44
C LYS A 438 -1.17 9.26 -14.20
N THR A 439 -0.42 10.25 -14.67
CA THR A 439 0.84 10.03 -15.39
C THR A 439 1.89 9.35 -14.53
N ASP A 440 1.98 9.70 -13.25
CA ASP A 440 3.00 9.15 -12.35
C ASP A 440 2.67 7.70 -11.98
N ALA A 441 1.39 7.38 -11.76
CA ALA A 441 0.93 6.01 -11.58
C ALA A 441 1.25 5.13 -12.81
N TYR A 442 1.04 5.64 -14.02
CA TYR A 442 1.40 4.93 -15.25
C TYR A 442 2.92 4.81 -15.43
N CYS A 443 3.69 5.84 -15.07
CA CYS A 443 5.16 5.79 -15.12
C CYS A 443 5.73 4.75 -14.15
N ALA A 444 5.10 4.52 -12.99
CA ALA A 444 5.49 3.45 -12.07
C ALA A 444 5.36 2.06 -12.73
N TYR A 445 4.24 1.79 -13.39
CA TYR A 445 4.08 0.55 -14.17
C TYR A 445 5.18 0.38 -15.23
N LEU A 446 5.45 1.41 -16.03
CA LEU A 446 6.51 1.36 -17.03
C LEU A 446 7.90 1.11 -16.42
N ALA A 447 8.18 1.74 -15.29
CA ALA A 447 9.44 1.61 -14.56
C ALA A 447 9.65 0.19 -14.02
N TYR A 448 8.65 -0.36 -13.34
CA TYR A 448 8.75 -1.69 -12.73
C TYR A 448 8.82 -2.78 -13.79
N LYS A 449 8.03 -2.68 -14.87
CA LYS A 449 8.14 -3.59 -16.00
C LYS A 449 9.53 -3.56 -16.62
N ALA A 450 10.07 -2.36 -16.92
CA ALA A 450 11.41 -2.21 -17.48
C ALA A 450 12.50 -2.76 -16.56
N PHE A 451 12.32 -2.63 -15.25
CA PHE A 451 13.24 -3.19 -14.27
C PHE A 451 13.18 -4.72 -14.21
N PHE A 452 12.00 -5.32 -14.21
CA PHE A 452 11.84 -6.77 -14.29
C PHE A 452 12.51 -7.37 -15.51
N GLU A 453 12.40 -6.73 -16.68
CA GLU A 453 12.97 -7.19 -17.95
C GLU A 453 14.46 -6.85 -18.10
N SER A 454 15.08 -6.14 -17.13
CA SER A 454 16.47 -5.70 -17.21
C SER A 454 17.47 -6.86 -17.08
N LYS A 455 18.61 -6.69 -17.79
CA LYS A 455 19.73 -7.65 -17.79
C LYS A 455 20.68 -7.41 -16.63
#